data_8391d0a20f25cb6f16fe17e55dd05a4b
#
_entry.id   8391d0a20f25cb6f16fe17e55dd05a4b
#
_cell.length_a   1.000
_cell.length_b   1.000
_cell.length_c   1.000
_cell.angle_alpha   90.00
_cell.angle_beta   90.00
_cell.angle_gamma   90.00
#
_symmetry.space_group_name_H-M   'P 1'
#
loop_
_entity.id
_entity.type
_entity.pdbx_description
1 polymer ?
#
loop_
_entity_poly.entity_id
_entity_poly.type
_entity_poly.pdbx_seq_one_letter_code
_entity_poly.pdbx_strand_id
1 'polypeptide(L)'
;QDVNIGWLQKYRLHAPDRVAKGGADPTKIVIGPDGDFKNLDAVVYDAINSFIDPWHQGDPKLVAIMGRDLLHDKYFPLVNQSQPATETLATDIVISQKRVGGVPAVAVPYFPAGKVLITTMSNLSLYWQISARRRLIKDVPEVDAIQNFESSNDAYVVEDYGRGALIENIEFAAA
;
A
#
# COMPACT_ATOMS: atom_id res chain seq x y z
N GLN A 1 24.24 -4.60 10.99
CA GLN A 1 23.67 -3.66 9.99
C GLN A 1 22.26 -3.35 10.41
N ASP A 2 21.98 -2.11 10.75
CA ASP A 2 20.63 -1.67 11.04
C ASP A 2 19.85 -1.56 9.72
N VAL A 3 18.81 -2.36 9.61
CA VAL A 3 17.91 -2.30 8.45
C VAL A 3 16.87 -1.22 8.70
N ASN A 4 16.69 -0.32 7.74
CA ASN A 4 15.67 0.72 7.86
C ASN A 4 14.28 0.12 7.96
N ILE A 5 13.52 0.56 8.98
CA ILE A 5 12.14 0.15 9.18
C ILE A 5 11.26 0.90 8.17
N GLY A 6 10.63 0.17 7.26
CA GLY A 6 9.72 0.75 6.26
C GLY A 6 8.40 1.25 6.84
N TRP A 7 7.66 2.06 6.07
CA TRP A 7 6.41 2.71 6.50
C TRP A 7 5.35 1.73 7.01
N LEU A 8 5.14 0.59 6.33
CA LEU A 8 4.15 -0.41 6.77
C LEU A 8 4.48 -0.98 8.15
N GLN A 9 5.77 -1.28 8.39
CA GLN A 9 6.19 -1.78 9.70
C GLN A 9 6.08 -0.71 10.79
N LYS A 10 6.24 0.56 10.45
CA LYS A 10 6.02 1.66 11.40
C LYS A 10 4.56 1.77 11.84
N TYR A 11 3.59 1.59 10.94
CA TYR A 11 2.18 1.49 11.32
C TYR A 11 1.94 0.35 12.30
N ARG A 12 2.51 -0.84 12.07
CA ARG A 12 2.35 -1.99 12.97
C ARG A 12 2.93 -1.76 14.37
N LEU A 13 4.05 -1.02 14.46
CA LEU A 13 4.78 -0.79 15.71
C LEU A 13 4.22 0.40 16.50
N HIS A 14 3.85 1.48 15.82
CA HIS A 14 3.53 2.75 16.46
C HIS A 14 2.04 3.12 16.42
N ALA A 15 1.26 2.50 15.53
CA ALA A 15 -0.17 2.73 15.42
C ALA A 15 -0.93 1.42 15.11
N PRO A 16 -0.84 0.39 15.98
CA PRO A 16 -1.50 -0.90 15.76
C PRO A 16 -3.03 -0.81 15.71
N ASP A 17 -3.61 0.18 16.35
CA ASP A 17 -5.03 0.54 16.33
C ASP A 17 -5.52 1.05 14.96
N ARG A 18 -4.59 1.42 14.07
CA ARG A 18 -4.87 1.86 12.69
C ARG A 18 -4.53 0.79 11.65
N VAL A 19 -4.40 -0.45 12.10
CA VAL A 19 -4.08 -1.60 11.25
C VAL A 19 -5.22 -2.61 11.29
N ALA A 20 -5.99 -2.69 10.20
CA ALA A 20 -7.00 -3.73 10.01
C ALA A 20 -6.31 -5.03 9.57
N LYS A 21 -6.49 -6.12 10.32
CA LYS A 21 -5.84 -7.42 10.05
C LYS A 21 -6.82 -8.54 9.76
N GLY A 22 -8.07 -8.40 10.16
CA GLY A 22 -9.07 -9.44 10.02
C GLY A 22 -10.49 -8.89 10.10
N GLY A 23 -11.44 -9.70 9.61
CA GLY A 23 -12.88 -9.49 9.68
C GLY A 23 -13.52 -10.44 10.70
N ALA A 24 -14.45 -11.27 10.25
CA ALA A 24 -15.03 -12.36 11.07
C ALA A 24 -13.94 -13.36 11.52
N ASP A 25 -12.95 -13.65 10.66
CA ASP A 25 -11.72 -14.32 11.01
C ASP A 25 -10.68 -13.25 11.43
N PRO A 26 -10.14 -13.26 12.66
CA PRO A 26 -9.18 -12.26 13.12
C PRO A 26 -7.83 -12.28 12.39
N THR A 27 -7.59 -13.29 11.56
CA THR A 27 -6.31 -13.44 10.83
C THR A 27 -6.36 -12.96 9.39
N LYS A 28 -7.56 -12.79 8.80
CA LYS A 28 -7.73 -12.38 7.40
C LYS A 28 -9.03 -11.61 7.15
N ILE A 29 -9.03 -10.84 6.08
CA ILE A 29 -10.21 -10.14 5.56
C ILE A 29 -10.61 -10.82 4.26
N VAL A 30 -11.78 -11.45 4.24
CA VAL A 30 -12.26 -12.20 3.07
C VAL A 30 -13.17 -11.31 2.24
N ILE A 31 -12.85 -11.16 0.96
CA ILE A 31 -13.68 -10.44 -0.02
C ILE A 31 -14.43 -11.45 -0.89
N GLY A 32 -15.75 -11.37 -0.91
CA GLY A 32 -16.59 -12.23 -1.71
C GLY A 32 -18.05 -12.16 -1.34
N PRO A 33 -18.94 -12.88 -2.04
CA PRO A 33 -20.38 -12.86 -1.77
C PRO A 33 -20.75 -13.21 -0.33
N ASP A 34 -20.04 -14.20 0.24
CA ASP A 34 -20.22 -14.68 1.61
C ASP A 34 -19.05 -14.29 2.54
N GLY A 35 -18.19 -13.35 2.10
CA GLY A 35 -17.06 -12.85 2.87
C GLY A 35 -17.42 -11.68 3.79
N ASP A 36 -16.42 -11.15 4.49
CA ASP A 36 -16.55 -9.98 5.36
C ASP A 36 -16.98 -8.73 4.58
N PHE A 37 -16.49 -8.60 3.35
CA PHE A 37 -16.83 -7.52 2.43
C PHE A 37 -17.14 -8.07 1.04
N LYS A 38 -18.06 -7.43 0.34
CA LYS A 38 -18.46 -7.83 -1.02
C LYS A 38 -17.42 -7.48 -2.09
N ASN A 39 -16.66 -6.42 -1.88
CA ASN A 39 -15.67 -5.92 -2.83
C ASN A 39 -14.57 -5.13 -2.12
N LEU A 40 -13.46 -4.89 -2.82
CA LEU A 40 -12.32 -4.13 -2.32
C LEU A 40 -12.68 -2.67 -2.00
N ASP A 41 -13.64 -2.08 -2.73
CA ASP A 41 -14.07 -0.71 -2.47
C ASP A 41 -14.72 -0.57 -1.10
N ALA A 42 -15.50 -1.55 -0.67
CA ALA A 42 -16.14 -1.56 0.65
C ALA A 42 -15.08 -1.64 1.77
N VAL A 43 -14.05 -2.46 1.61
CA VAL A 43 -12.93 -2.57 2.57
C VAL A 43 -12.23 -1.24 2.75
N VAL A 44 -11.87 -0.58 1.64
CA VAL A 44 -11.15 0.70 1.68
C VAL A 44 -12.03 1.82 2.22
N TYR A 45 -13.31 1.84 1.83
CA TYR A 45 -14.27 2.83 2.32
C TYR A 45 -14.49 2.71 3.84
N ASP A 46 -14.69 1.49 4.33
CA ASP A 46 -14.82 1.22 5.77
C ASP A 46 -13.54 1.60 6.53
N ALA A 47 -12.38 1.26 6.00
CA ALA A 47 -11.11 1.60 6.62
C ALA A 47 -10.87 3.12 6.73
N ILE A 48 -11.29 3.91 5.75
CA ILE A 48 -11.22 5.38 5.82
C ILE A 48 -12.06 5.90 6.98
N ASN A 49 -13.28 5.38 7.15
CA ASN A 49 -14.17 5.84 8.22
C ASN A 49 -13.76 5.34 9.61
N SER A 50 -13.20 4.14 9.70
CA SER A 50 -12.93 3.49 10.99
C SER A 50 -11.54 3.78 11.55
N PHE A 51 -10.53 4.00 10.69
CA PHE A 51 -9.13 4.08 11.11
C PHE A 51 -8.48 5.45 10.86
N ILE A 52 -9.02 6.28 9.97
CA ILE A 52 -8.50 7.63 9.72
C ILE A 52 -9.26 8.63 10.58
N ASP A 53 -8.53 9.58 11.16
CA ASP A 53 -9.15 10.61 12.00
C ASP A 53 -10.17 11.44 11.22
N PRO A 54 -11.31 11.81 11.83
CA PRO A 54 -12.44 12.46 11.13
C PRO A 54 -12.06 13.71 10.32
N TRP A 55 -11.09 14.49 10.79
CA TRP A 55 -10.62 15.68 10.09
C TRP A 55 -9.77 15.41 8.87
N HIS A 56 -9.32 14.16 8.68
CA HIS A 56 -8.55 13.73 7.51
C HIS A 56 -9.34 12.87 6.52
N GLN A 57 -10.52 12.36 6.90
CA GLN A 57 -11.33 11.47 6.05
C GLN A 57 -11.78 12.11 4.73
N GLY A 58 -11.98 13.43 4.74
CA GLY A 58 -12.39 14.21 3.55
C GLY A 58 -11.25 14.79 2.74
N ASP A 59 -9.98 14.46 3.03
CA ASP A 59 -8.83 15.01 2.30
C ASP A 59 -8.79 14.49 0.86
N PRO A 60 -8.92 15.37 -0.17
CA PRO A 60 -8.88 14.96 -1.57
C PRO A 60 -7.54 14.39 -2.02
N LYS A 61 -6.49 14.54 -1.20
CA LYS A 61 -5.15 14.01 -1.45
C LYS A 61 -4.95 12.58 -0.92
N LEU A 62 -5.96 12.00 -0.27
CA LEU A 62 -5.90 10.61 0.14
C LEU A 62 -5.75 9.70 -1.08
N VAL A 63 -4.88 8.72 -0.98
CA VAL A 63 -4.63 7.69 -1.98
C VAL A 63 -4.57 6.32 -1.34
N ALA A 64 -5.03 5.30 -2.05
CA ALA A 64 -4.87 3.90 -1.68
C ALA A 64 -3.65 3.32 -2.40
N ILE A 65 -2.59 3.04 -1.66
CA ILE A 65 -1.34 2.47 -2.17
C ILE A 65 -1.42 0.95 -2.01
N MET A 66 -1.26 0.20 -3.10
CA MET A 66 -1.40 -1.25 -3.10
C MET A 66 -0.55 -1.92 -4.18
N GLY A 67 -0.47 -3.24 -4.14
CA GLY A 67 0.14 -4.04 -5.19
C GLY A 67 -0.74 -4.13 -6.44
N ARG A 68 -0.14 -4.60 -7.51
CA ARG A 68 -0.87 -4.83 -8.78
C ARG A 68 -1.84 -6.02 -8.68
N ASP A 69 -1.57 -6.96 -7.80
CA ASP A 69 -2.39 -8.14 -7.51
C ASP A 69 -3.83 -7.76 -7.16
N LEU A 70 -4.03 -6.93 -6.14
CA LEU A 70 -5.37 -6.50 -5.71
C LEU A 70 -6.12 -5.69 -6.78
N LEU A 71 -5.41 -4.86 -7.55
CA LEU A 71 -6.01 -4.14 -8.66
C LEU A 71 -6.39 -5.08 -9.82
N HIS A 72 -5.56 -6.07 -10.10
CA HIS A 72 -5.88 -7.10 -11.08
C HIS A 72 -7.15 -7.85 -10.67
N ASP A 73 -7.22 -8.35 -9.45
CA ASP A 73 -8.37 -9.12 -8.96
C ASP A 73 -9.66 -8.29 -8.95
N LYS A 74 -9.55 -6.99 -8.71
CA LYS A 74 -10.69 -6.07 -8.80
C LYS A 74 -11.19 -5.87 -10.24
N TYR A 75 -10.28 -5.63 -11.19
CA TYR A 75 -10.66 -5.21 -12.55
C TYR A 75 -10.75 -6.36 -13.54
N PHE A 76 -10.09 -7.49 -13.30
CA PHE A 76 -10.08 -8.63 -14.20
C PHE A 76 -11.48 -9.17 -14.53
N PRO A 77 -12.42 -9.30 -13.57
CA PRO A 77 -13.79 -9.72 -13.90
C PRO A 77 -14.51 -8.80 -14.88
N LEU A 78 -14.23 -7.48 -14.82
CA LEU A 78 -14.82 -6.50 -15.72
C LEU A 78 -14.25 -6.61 -17.14
N VAL A 79 -12.94 -6.86 -17.24
CA VAL A 79 -12.25 -7.00 -18.55
C VAL A 79 -12.59 -8.32 -19.23
N ASN A 80 -12.79 -9.38 -18.45
CA ASN A 80 -13.02 -10.75 -18.97
C ASN A 80 -14.47 -11.02 -19.38
N GLN A 81 -15.39 -10.06 -19.22
CA GLN A 81 -16.77 -10.20 -19.68
C GLN A 81 -16.92 -9.73 -21.13
N SER A 82 -17.66 -10.51 -21.93
CA SER A 82 -18.07 -10.07 -23.28
C SER A 82 -19.21 -9.07 -23.14
N GLN A 83 -18.93 -7.80 -23.39
CA GLN A 83 -19.87 -6.69 -23.22
C GLN A 83 -20.21 -5.99 -24.53
N PRO A 84 -21.40 -5.37 -24.65
CA PRO A 84 -21.71 -4.45 -25.74
C PRO A 84 -20.74 -3.27 -25.82
N ALA A 85 -20.56 -2.67 -26.99
CA ALA A 85 -19.57 -1.60 -27.20
C ALA A 85 -19.73 -0.38 -26.26
N THR A 86 -20.94 -0.05 -25.86
CA THR A 86 -21.24 1.03 -24.90
C THR A 86 -20.77 0.72 -23.48
N GLU A 87 -20.91 -0.52 -23.04
CA GLU A 87 -20.46 -0.99 -21.73
C GLU A 87 -18.94 -1.17 -21.69
N THR A 88 -18.33 -1.58 -22.80
CA THR A 88 -16.87 -1.64 -22.95
C THR A 88 -16.25 -0.27 -22.76
N LEU A 89 -16.80 0.78 -23.36
CA LEU A 89 -16.32 2.15 -23.18
C LEU A 89 -16.45 2.63 -21.72
N ALA A 90 -17.55 2.31 -21.05
CA ALA A 90 -17.74 2.63 -19.62
C ALA A 90 -16.73 1.89 -18.74
N THR A 91 -16.46 0.62 -19.03
CA THR A 91 -15.46 -0.20 -18.34
C THR A 91 -14.05 0.36 -18.51
N ASP A 92 -13.67 0.78 -19.72
CA ASP A 92 -12.37 1.38 -20.00
C ASP A 92 -12.18 2.69 -19.23
N ILE A 93 -13.22 3.50 -19.09
CA ILE A 93 -13.18 4.73 -18.27
C ILE A 93 -12.96 4.39 -16.79
N VAL A 94 -13.67 3.41 -16.24
CA VAL A 94 -13.52 2.98 -14.84
C VAL A 94 -12.11 2.45 -14.57
N ILE A 95 -11.58 1.63 -15.48
CA ILE A 95 -10.21 1.09 -15.36
C ILE A 95 -9.15 2.18 -15.46
N SER A 96 -9.37 3.16 -16.34
CA SER A 96 -8.42 4.27 -16.53
C SER A 96 -8.30 5.16 -15.30
N GLN A 97 -9.38 5.34 -14.54
CA GLN A 97 -9.40 6.17 -13.34
C GLN A 97 -8.72 5.52 -12.13
N LYS A 98 -8.60 4.18 -12.09
CA LYS A 98 -7.98 3.42 -10.99
C LYS A 98 -8.39 3.92 -9.59
N ARG A 99 -9.67 3.90 -9.29
CA ARG A 99 -10.21 4.32 -8.00
C ARG A 99 -10.62 3.10 -7.17
N VAL A 100 -10.39 3.17 -5.85
CA VAL A 100 -10.80 2.16 -4.88
C VAL A 100 -11.36 2.86 -3.64
N GLY A 101 -12.56 2.50 -3.20
CA GLY A 101 -13.20 3.09 -2.03
C GLY A 101 -13.40 4.62 -2.15
N GLY A 102 -13.57 5.14 -3.36
CA GLY A 102 -13.74 6.58 -3.59
C GLY A 102 -12.43 7.38 -3.71
N VAL A 103 -11.26 6.79 -3.36
CA VAL A 103 -9.95 7.45 -3.46
C VAL A 103 -9.15 6.92 -4.66
N PRO A 104 -8.22 7.71 -5.21
CA PRO A 104 -7.32 7.22 -6.26
C PRO A 104 -6.47 6.04 -5.77
N ALA A 105 -6.31 5.01 -6.61
CA ALA A 105 -5.46 3.87 -6.31
C ALA A 105 -4.11 3.98 -7.02
N VAL A 106 -3.04 3.82 -6.28
CA VAL A 106 -1.66 3.86 -6.77
C VAL A 106 -1.04 2.47 -6.68
N ALA A 107 -0.72 1.88 -7.84
CA ALA A 107 -0.01 0.61 -7.89
C ALA A 107 1.49 0.84 -7.71
N VAL A 108 2.08 0.18 -6.73
CA VAL A 108 3.52 0.25 -6.45
C VAL A 108 4.15 -1.11 -6.72
N PRO A 109 5.25 -1.17 -7.51
CA PRO A 109 6.00 -2.41 -7.71
C PRO A 109 6.51 -2.96 -6.37
N TYR A 110 6.51 -4.29 -6.25
CA TYR A 110 6.99 -5.00 -5.05
C TYR A 110 6.25 -4.64 -3.75
N PHE A 111 5.07 -4.06 -3.83
CA PHE A 111 4.23 -3.88 -2.66
C PHE A 111 3.77 -5.26 -2.16
N PRO A 112 3.77 -5.51 -0.84
CA PRO A 112 3.38 -6.81 -0.30
C PRO A 112 1.95 -7.19 -0.69
N ALA A 113 1.75 -8.43 -1.12
CA ALA A 113 0.46 -8.96 -1.56
C ALA A 113 -0.61 -8.87 -0.44
N GLY A 114 -1.86 -8.71 -0.82
CA GLY A 114 -2.98 -8.66 0.13
C GLY A 114 -2.95 -7.50 1.10
N LYS A 115 -2.28 -6.38 0.77
CA LYS A 115 -2.18 -5.21 1.64
C LYS A 115 -2.53 -3.91 0.92
N VAL A 116 -3.11 -2.98 1.68
CA VAL A 116 -3.41 -1.62 1.23
C VAL A 116 -2.99 -0.63 2.28
N LEU A 117 -2.23 0.38 1.90
CA LEU A 117 -1.92 1.54 2.73
C LEU A 117 -2.72 2.74 2.21
N ILE A 118 -3.60 3.28 3.04
CA ILE A 118 -4.38 4.48 2.74
C ILE A 118 -3.71 5.64 3.46
N THR A 119 -3.27 6.65 2.72
CA THR A 119 -2.65 7.86 3.31
C THR A 119 -2.50 8.93 2.24
N THR A 120 -1.97 10.08 2.60
CA THR A 120 -1.53 11.08 1.61
C THR A 120 -0.05 10.88 1.28
N MET A 121 0.37 11.15 0.04
CA MET A 121 1.78 10.98 -0.35
C MET A 121 2.73 11.88 0.46
N SER A 122 2.25 13.06 0.87
CA SER A 122 3.02 13.98 1.72
C SER A 122 3.21 13.50 3.17
N ASN A 123 2.47 12.48 3.59
CA ASN A 123 2.59 11.87 4.92
C ASN A 123 3.72 10.84 5.01
N LEU A 124 4.27 10.44 3.87
CA LEU A 124 5.34 9.46 3.77
C LEU A 124 6.63 10.18 3.38
N SER A 125 7.54 10.32 4.32
CA SER A 125 8.80 11.03 4.15
C SER A 125 10.00 10.11 4.22
N LEU A 126 11.03 10.46 3.48
CA LEU A 126 12.35 9.85 3.58
C LEU A 126 13.33 10.92 4.03
N TYR A 127 13.84 10.78 5.23
CA TYR A 127 14.86 11.65 5.77
C TYR A 127 16.23 11.01 5.64
N TRP A 128 17.21 11.78 5.25
CA TRP A 128 18.61 11.36 5.29
C TRP A 128 19.47 12.39 6.01
N GLN A 129 20.47 11.91 6.72
CA GLN A 129 21.39 12.74 7.42
C GLN A 129 22.44 13.30 6.44
N ILE A 130 22.49 14.63 6.31
CA ILE A 130 23.54 15.32 5.57
C ILE A 130 24.87 15.08 6.30
N SER A 131 25.96 14.81 5.56
CA SER A 131 27.31 14.50 6.08
C SER A 131 27.50 13.10 6.70
N ALA A 132 26.50 12.25 6.80
CA ALA A 132 26.66 10.86 7.25
C ALA A 132 27.05 9.89 6.13
N ARG A 133 27.14 10.38 4.90
CA ARG A 133 27.52 9.55 3.76
C ARG A 133 29.01 9.25 3.82
N ARG A 134 29.35 7.98 3.99
CA ARG A 134 30.72 7.49 4.03
C ARG A 134 30.97 6.63 2.81
N ARG A 135 32.15 6.81 2.21
CA ARG A 135 32.61 5.98 1.11
C ARG A 135 34.04 5.54 1.39
N LEU A 136 34.30 4.24 1.30
CA LEU A 136 35.62 3.65 1.40
C LEU A 136 35.83 2.77 0.17
N ILE A 137 36.90 3.08 -0.56
CA ILE A 137 37.35 2.23 -1.66
C ILE A 137 38.56 1.48 -1.13
N LYS A 138 38.53 0.15 -1.19
CA LYS A 138 39.61 -0.73 -0.77
C LYS A 138 40.00 -1.61 -1.96
N ASP A 139 41.30 -1.58 -2.30
CA ASP A 139 41.88 -2.57 -3.17
C ASP A 139 42.14 -3.85 -2.38
N VAL A 140 41.70 -5.00 -2.90
CA VAL A 140 41.85 -6.31 -2.29
C VAL A 140 42.56 -7.22 -3.28
N PRO A 141 43.90 -7.20 -3.29
CA PRO A 141 44.73 -7.98 -4.23
C PRO A 141 44.50 -9.49 -4.14
N GLU A 142 44.06 -9.97 -2.95
CA GLU A 142 43.84 -11.40 -2.70
C GLU A 142 42.73 -11.99 -3.58
N VAL A 143 41.76 -11.17 -4.02
CA VAL A 143 40.63 -11.56 -4.87
C VAL A 143 40.60 -10.78 -6.20
N ASP A 144 41.69 -10.06 -6.50
CA ASP A 144 41.81 -9.22 -7.71
C ASP A 144 40.57 -8.33 -7.93
N ALA A 145 40.14 -7.65 -6.87
CA ALA A 145 38.92 -6.86 -6.89
C ALA A 145 39.03 -5.54 -6.10
N ILE A 146 38.38 -4.50 -6.61
CA ILE A 146 38.19 -3.24 -5.89
C ILE A 146 36.85 -3.27 -5.18
N GLN A 147 36.86 -3.19 -3.85
CA GLN A 147 35.68 -3.13 -3.03
C GLN A 147 35.30 -1.68 -2.74
N ASN A 148 34.04 -1.34 -3.02
CA ASN A 148 33.48 -0.03 -2.71
C ASN A 148 32.43 -0.18 -1.60
N PHE A 149 32.72 0.38 -0.44
CA PHE A 149 31.81 0.40 0.71
C PHE A 149 31.16 1.77 0.80
N GLU A 150 29.84 1.82 0.68
CA GLU A 150 29.07 3.03 0.89
C GLU A 150 28.09 2.82 2.03
N SER A 151 27.95 3.84 2.88
CA SER A 151 26.95 3.87 3.94
C SER A 151 26.29 5.24 4.00
N SER A 152 24.98 5.24 4.25
CA SER A 152 24.18 6.44 4.52
C SER A 152 23.29 6.19 5.74
N ASN A 153 22.91 7.27 6.41
CA ASN A 153 21.91 7.22 7.47
C ASN A 153 20.63 7.85 6.95
N ASP A 154 19.61 7.03 6.78
CA ASP A 154 18.30 7.40 6.27
C ASP A 154 17.20 6.75 7.12
N ALA A 155 16.04 7.39 7.16
CA ALA A 155 14.88 6.88 7.87
C ALA A 155 13.60 7.14 7.09
N TYR A 156 12.76 6.12 6.98
CA TYR A 156 11.39 6.27 6.52
C TYR A 156 10.55 6.80 7.69
N VAL A 157 9.83 7.88 7.48
CA VAL A 157 9.02 8.55 8.51
C VAL A 157 7.57 8.63 8.06
N VAL A 158 6.65 8.35 8.96
CA VAL A 158 5.23 8.69 8.83
C VAL A 158 5.04 9.95 9.66
N GLU A 159 4.66 11.06 9.03
CA GLU A 159 4.55 12.36 9.69
C GLU A 159 3.38 12.39 10.68
N ASP A 160 2.26 11.80 10.28
CA ASP A 160 1.03 11.75 11.08
C ASP A 160 0.34 10.40 10.89
N TYR A 161 0.30 9.58 11.92
CA TYR A 161 -0.38 8.28 11.88
C TYR A 161 -1.91 8.43 11.78
N GLY A 162 -2.48 9.53 12.27
CA GLY A 162 -3.92 9.83 12.17
C GLY A 162 -4.42 10.03 10.75
N ARG A 163 -3.51 10.33 9.82
CA ARG A 163 -3.79 10.56 8.41
C ARG A 163 -3.75 9.29 7.57
N GLY A 164 -3.59 8.12 8.16
CA GLY A 164 -3.50 6.90 7.39
C GLY A 164 -3.99 5.66 8.09
N ALA A 165 -4.26 4.63 7.30
CA ALA A 165 -4.68 3.31 7.73
C ALA A 165 -3.97 2.23 6.92
N LEU A 166 -3.60 1.15 7.57
CA LEU A 166 -3.03 -0.03 6.94
C LEU A 166 -4.03 -1.19 7.00
N ILE A 167 -4.31 -1.80 5.87
CA ILE A 167 -5.13 -3.00 5.77
C ILE A 167 -4.22 -4.15 5.37
N GLU A 168 -4.33 -5.28 6.05
CA GLU A 168 -3.50 -6.44 5.81
C GLU A 168 -4.35 -7.71 5.67
N ASN A 169 -3.73 -8.73 5.08
CA ASN A 169 -4.31 -10.08 4.95
C ASN A 169 -5.63 -10.11 4.19
N ILE A 170 -5.71 -9.32 3.11
CA ILE A 170 -6.85 -9.33 2.20
C ILE A 170 -6.74 -10.56 1.31
N GLU A 171 -7.80 -11.37 1.31
CA GLU A 171 -7.95 -12.55 0.45
C GLU A 171 -9.27 -12.46 -0.32
N PHE A 172 -9.25 -12.80 -1.60
CA PHE A 172 -10.48 -12.98 -2.36
C PHE A 172 -10.97 -14.42 -2.16
N ALA A 173 -12.28 -14.57 -1.86
CA ALA A 173 -12.88 -15.88 -1.82
C ALA A 173 -12.72 -16.56 -3.19
N ALA A 174 -12.29 -17.83 -3.18
CA ALA A 174 -12.25 -18.63 -4.41
C ALA A 174 -13.66 -18.71 -4.98
N ALA A 175 -13.80 -18.42 -6.29
CA ALA A 175 -15.07 -18.51 -7.01
C ALA A 175 -15.50 -19.97 -7.17
#